data_0eb19b6cff8e609213a8e5faf13746be
#
_entry.id   0eb19b6cff8e609213a8e5faf13746be
#
_cell.length_a   1.000
_cell.length_b   1.000
_cell.length_c   1.000
_cell.angle_alpha   90.00
_cell.angle_beta   90.00
_cell.angle_gamma   90.00
#
_symmetry.space_group_name_H-M   'P 1'
#
loop_
_entity.id
_entity.type
_entity.pdbx_description
1 polymer ?
#
loop_
_entity_poly.entity_id
_entity_poly.type
_entity_poly.pdbx_seq_one_letter_code
_entity_poly.pdbx_strand_id
1 'polypeptide(L)'
;MVSQMFGYIVVNQSEMKFKEYDVYRSYYCGLCQSLKERYGVLGQLSLNYDMTFILMLLTGLYEPEDPFEKHQIRRNLFTDYVADMTVLFACYKAEDDWEDEHSLKGLAYSYLLGKKCRKKPLLYADKVRSISLAMQDFVDAEKQGDADIDTMAQIVSCREDEWKDNLERLGFFLGKFIYLMDAYEDVEQDIKKGTYNPLKKRYEEPGFEEECRQILTMMMSECCKEFEQLPILQNVDILRNILYSGVWCRYEIVREKREKDSVNEVTGNDL
;
A
#
# COMPACT_ATOMS: atom_id res chain seq x y z
N MET A 1 -3.45 9.84 11.31
CA MET A 1 -4.18 9.37 10.13
C MET A 1 -3.35 8.44 9.23
N VAL A 2 -2.49 7.61 9.74
CA VAL A 2 -1.77 6.57 8.98
C VAL A 2 -2.38 5.17 9.28
N SER A 3 -3.60 5.14 9.86
CA SER A 3 -4.17 3.92 10.44
C SER A 3 -4.51 2.80 9.44
N GLN A 4 -4.59 3.08 8.14
CA GLN A 4 -4.87 2.07 7.11
C GLN A 4 -4.09 2.24 5.79
N MET A 5 -2.90 2.83 5.78
CA MET A 5 -2.11 3.08 4.57
C MET A 5 -1.82 1.83 3.70
N PHE A 6 -2.40 0.66 4.01
CA PHE A 6 -2.19 -0.61 3.30
C PHE A 6 -3.48 -1.40 3.13
N GLY A 7 -3.54 -2.17 2.04
CA GLY A 7 -4.66 -3.06 1.73
C GLY A 7 -5.54 -2.57 0.59
N TYR A 8 -5.11 -1.52 -0.13
CA TYR A 8 -5.83 -0.99 -1.29
C TYR A 8 -5.39 -1.64 -2.60
N ILE A 9 -4.16 -2.16 -2.66
CA ILE A 9 -3.56 -2.75 -3.87
C ILE A 9 -3.81 -4.27 -3.86
N VAL A 10 -5.03 -4.64 -4.17
CA VAL A 10 -5.51 -6.02 -4.08
C VAL A 10 -5.85 -6.57 -5.47
N VAL A 11 -6.00 -7.88 -5.58
CA VAL A 11 -6.54 -8.52 -6.78
C VAL A 11 -8.07 -8.42 -6.81
N ASN A 12 -8.65 -8.17 -7.98
CA ASN A 12 -10.06 -8.46 -8.19
C ASN A 12 -10.23 -9.94 -8.52
N GLN A 13 -10.51 -10.74 -7.49
CA GLN A 13 -10.58 -12.18 -7.61
C GLN A 13 -11.68 -12.65 -8.58
N SER A 14 -12.76 -11.87 -8.70
CA SER A 14 -13.90 -12.23 -9.58
C SER A 14 -13.55 -12.17 -11.06
N GLU A 15 -12.51 -11.44 -11.44
CA GLU A 15 -12.04 -11.28 -12.82
C GLU A 15 -10.77 -12.08 -13.13
N MET A 16 -10.30 -12.92 -12.20
CA MET A 16 -9.08 -13.71 -12.37
C MET A 16 -9.39 -15.15 -12.77
N LYS A 17 -8.48 -15.73 -13.57
CA LYS A 17 -8.44 -17.19 -13.74
C LYS A 17 -7.90 -17.84 -12.47
N PHE A 18 -8.43 -19.02 -12.11
CA PHE A 18 -7.98 -19.77 -10.92
C PHE A 18 -6.47 -19.95 -10.86
N LYS A 19 -5.82 -20.28 -11.98
CA LYS A 19 -4.36 -20.45 -12.04
C LYS A 19 -3.60 -19.16 -11.74
N GLU A 20 -4.12 -18.00 -12.11
CA GLU A 20 -3.52 -16.70 -11.84
C GLU A 20 -3.63 -16.37 -10.36
N TYR A 21 -4.78 -16.66 -9.75
CA TYR A 21 -4.97 -16.50 -8.32
C TYR A 21 -4.06 -17.44 -7.51
N ASP A 22 -3.84 -18.67 -7.96
CA ASP A 22 -2.89 -19.60 -7.33
C ASP A 22 -1.45 -19.06 -7.40
N VAL A 23 -1.07 -18.47 -8.52
CA VAL A 23 0.23 -17.79 -8.67
C VAL A 23 0.33 -16.61 -7.69
N TYR A 24 -0.65 -15.72 -7.65
CA TYR A 24 -0.68 -14.60 -6.70
C TYR A 24 -0.54 -15.06 -5.26
N ARG A 25 -1.33 -16.07 -4.85
CA ARG A 25 -1.23 -16.68 -3.52
C ARG A 25 0.14 -17.25 -3.21
N SER A 26 0.81 -17.82 -4.21
CA SER A 26 2.16 -18.38 -4.00
C SER A 26 3.20 -17.32 -3.63
N TYR A 27 3.12 -16.11 -4.21
CA TYR A 27 3.94 -14.96 -3.82
C TYR A 27 3.57 -14.43 -2.43
N TYR A 28 2.27 -14.28 -2.15
CA TYR A 28 1.77 -13.88 -0.84
C TYR A 28 2.25 -14.83 0.28
N CYS A 29 2.16 -16.14 0.04
CA CYS A 29 2.65 -17.16 0.97
C CYS A 29 4.18 -17.13 1.09
N GLY A 30 4.90 -16.86 0.00
CA GLY A 30 6.35 -16.70 0.01
C GLY A 30 6.80 -15.54 0.87
N LEU A 31 6.16 -14.37 0.71
CA LEU A 31 6.40 -13.19 1.54
C LEU A 31 6.06 -13.46 3.02
N CYS A 32 4.91 -14.10 3.29
CA CYS A 32 4.50 -14.50 4.63
C CYS A 32 5.55 -15.37 5.32
N GLN A 33 6.10 -16.36 4.60
CA GLN A 33 7.13 -17.24 5.14
C GLN A 33 8.44 -16.49 5.40
N SER A 34 8.88 -15.63 4.47
CA SER A 34 10.10 -14.80 4.66
C SER A 34 9.96 -13.89 5.88
N LEU A 35 8.83 -13.20 6.03
CA LEU A 35 8.54 -12.38 7.20
C LEU A 35 8.63 -13.18 8.50
N LYS A 36 8.05 -14.39 8.54
CA LYS A 36 8.10 -15.27 9.70
C LYS A 36 9.51 -15.74 10.02
N GLU A 37 10.28 -16.16 9.02
CA GLU A 37 11.65 -16.66 9.20
C GLU A 37 12.60 -15.54 9.64
N ARG A 38 12.45 -14.33 9.10
CA ARG A 38 13.31 -13.18 9.38
C ARG A 38 12.94 -12.48 10.69
N TYR A 39 11.66 -12.25 10.93
CA TYR A 39 11.16 -11.39 12.02
C TYR A 39 10.23 -12.13 13.00
N GLY A 40 9.95 -13.41 12.76
CA GLY A 40 9.05 -14.24 13.58
C GLY A 40 7.58 -13.83 13.40
N VAL A 41 6.73 -14.21 14.37
CA VAL A 41 5.28 -13.95 14.31
C VAL A 41 4.96 -12.46 14.18
N LEU A 42 5.72 -11.58 14.84
CA LEU A 42 5.49 -10.13 14.74
C LEU A 42 5.70 -9.62 13.30
N GLY A 43 6.75 -10.09 12.60
CA GLY A 43 6.94 -9.75 11.19
C GLY A 43 5.83 -10.34 10.31
N GLN A 44 5.35 -11.54 10.62
CA GLN A 44 4.24 -12.14 9.89
C GLN A 44 2.93 -11.34 9.99
N LEU A 45 2.71 -10.63 11.11
CA LEU A 45 1.53 -9.77 11.30
C LEU A 45 1.57 -8.50 10.43
N SER A 46 2.74 -8.10 9.93
CA SER A 46 2.85 -6.96 9.01
C SER A 46 2.56 -7.30 7.53
N LEU A 47 2.30 -8.59 7.22
CA LEU A 47 1.98 -9.03 5.86
C LEU A 47 0.77 -8.27 5.31
N ASN A 48 0.90 -7.74 4.10
CA ASN A 48 -0.19 -7.05 3.41
C ASN A 48 -0.16 -7.34 1.88
N TYR A 49 -1.22 -6.93 1.22
CA TYR A 49 -1.40 -7.17 -0.21
C TYR A 49 -0.57 -6.22 -1.07
N ASP A 50 -0.40 -4.97 -0.65
CA ASP A 50 0.33 -3.95 -1.39
C ASP A 50 1.79 -4.37 -1.60
N MET A 51 2.41 -4.90 -0.55
CA MET A 51 3.78 -5.41 -0.63
C MET A 51 3.88 -6.70 -1.47
N THR A 52 2.81 -7.48 -1.56
CA THR A 52 2.76 -8.63 -2.50
C THR A 52 2.74 -8.16 -3.95
N PHE A 53 2.02 -7.07 -4.25
CA PHE A 53 2.05 -6.43 -5.57
C PHE A 53 3.49 -5.98 -5.92
N ILE A 54 4.17 -5.29 -5.00
CA ILE A 54 5.57 -4.84 -5.22
C ILE A 54 6.49 -6.04 -5.48
N LEU A 55 6.36 -7.13 -4.70
CA LEU A 55 7.14 -8.34 -4.94
C LEU A 55 6.92 -8.90 -6.34
N MET A 56 5.68 -8.95 -6.80
CA MET A 56 5.34 -9.46 -8.12
C MET A 56 5.82 -8.52 -9.24
N LEU A 57 5.71 -7.20 -9.05
CA LEU A 57 6.20 -6.18 -9.97
C LEU A 57 7.71 -6.31 -10.19
N LEU A 58 8.49 -6.32 -9.11
CA LEU A 58 9.94 -6.45 -9.18
C LEU A 58 10.38 -7.81 -9.73
N THR A 59 9.66 -8.89 -9.40
CA THR A 59 9.93 -10.21 -9.95
C THR A 59 9.67 -10.25 -11.46
N GLY A 60 8.57 -9.66 -11.92
CA GLY A 60 8.22 -9.63 -13.33
C GLY A 60 9.16 -8.76 -14.17
N LEU A 61 9.67 -7.67 -13.58
CA LEU A 61 10.58 -6.75 -14.26
C LEU A 61 12.01 -7.32 -14.37
N TYR A 62 12.52 -7.89 -13.28
CA TYR A 62 13.92 -8.30 -13.19
C TYR A 62 14.19 -9.78 -13.39
N GLU A 63 13.14 -10.60 -13.49
CA GLU A 63 13.18 -12.05 -13.80
C GLU A 63 14.36 -12.78 -13.12
N PRO A 64 14.43 -12.80 -11.76
CA PRO A 64 15.58 -13.37 -11.06
C PRO A 64 15.80 -14.86 -11.40
N GLU A 65 17.05 -15.24 -11.61
CA GLU A 65 17.46 -16.57 -12.10
C GLU A 65 17.16 -17.75 -11.14
N ASP A 66 17.02 -17.46 -9.84
CA ASP A 66 16.81 -18.48 -8.80
C ASP A 66 15.44 -18.38 -8.12
N PRO A 67 14.33 -18.68 -8.82
CA PRO A 67 13.03 -18.76 -8.16
C PRO A 67 12.96 -20.02 -7.31
N PHE A 68 12.84 -19.86 -5.98
CA PHE A 68 12.51 -20.97 -5.12
C PHE A 68 11.00 -21.26 -5.20
N GLU A 69 10.64 -22.40 -5.76
CA GLU A 69 9.26 -22.87 -5.81
C GLU A 69 9.14 -24.22 -5.10
N LYS A 70 8.43 -24.24 -3.97
CA LYS A 70 8.15 -25.46 -3.22
C LYS A 70 6.73 -25.42 -2.65
N HIS A 71 5.92 -26.44 -2.94
CA HIS A 71 4.57 -26.59 -2.37
C HIS A 71 3.71 -25.33 -2.50
N GLN A 72 3.60 -24.74 -3.70
CA GLN A 72 2.83 -23.54 -3.99
C GLN A 72 3.37 -22.26 -3.30
N ILE A 73 4.64 -22.23 -2.93
CA ILE A 73 5.33 -21.06 -2.37
C ILE A 73 6.39 -20.61 -3.35
N ARG A 74 6.35 -19.34 -3.75
CA ARG A 74 7.36 -18.71 -4.60
C ARG A 74 8.17 -17.69 -3.82
N ARG A 75 9.49 -17.80 -3.91
CA ARG A 75 10.45 -16.88 -3.30
C ARG A 75 11.60 -16.62 -4.27
N ASN A 76 12.18 -15.45 -4.18
CA ASN A 76 13.36 -15.03 -4.91
C ASN A 76 14.10 -13.95 -4.12
N LEU A 77 15.14 -13.36 -4.69
CA LEU A 77 15.94 -12.31 -4.03
C LEU A 77 15.10 -11.09 -3.59
N PHE A 78 14.02 -10.74 -4.32
CA PHE A 78 13.14 -9.62 -3.97
C PHE A 78 12.22 -9.94 -2.78
N THR A 79 11.97 -11.20 -2.48
CA THR A 79 11.12 -11.59 -1.35
C THR A 79 11.70 -11.09 -0.02
N ASP A 80 13.01 -11.19 0.15
CA ASP A 80 13.69 -10.71 1.37
C ASP A 80 13.76 -9.18 1.40
N TYR A 81 13.99 -8.52 0.27
CA TYR A 81 13.91 -7.06 0.14
C TYR A 81 12.53 -6.55 0.55
N VAL A 82 11.47 -7.10 -0.04
CA VAL A 82 10.10 -6.68 0.24
C VAL A 82 9.69 -6.99 1.68
N ALA A 83 10.17 -8.11 2.25
CA ALA A 83 9.96 -8.41 3.67
C ALA A 83 10.60 -7.36 4.59
N ASP A 84 11.82 -6.91 4.29
CA ASP A 84 12.49 -5.84 5.05
C ASP A 84 11.72 -4.52 4.94
N MET A 85 11.25 -4.15 3.75
CA MET A 85 10.42 -2.96 3.51
C MET A 85 9.07 -3.06 4.24
N THR A 86 8.41 -4.21 4.19
CA THR A 86 7.14 -4.46 4.89
C THR A 86 7.27 -4.19 6.40
N VAL A 87 8.34 -4.70 7.01
CA VAL A 87 8.58 -4.52 8.44
C VAL A 87 8.94 -3.08 8.78
N LEU A 88 9.72 -2.42 7.94
CA LEU A 88 10.06 -1.00 8.09
C LEU A 88 8.80 -0.14 8.16
N PHE A 89 7.89 -0.33 7.18
CA PHE A 89 6.60 0.38 7.16
C PHE A 89 5.73 0.09 8.39
N ALA A 90 5.64 -1.19 8.79
CA ALA A 90 4.87 -1.55 9.97
C ALA A 90 5.42 -0.91 11.25
N CYS A 91 6.73 -0.66 11.33
CA CYS A 91 7.32 0.08 12.45
C CYS A 91 6.89 1.56 12.43
N TYR A 92 6.98 2.23 11.28
CA TYR A 92 6.56 3.63 11.16
C TYR A 92 5.08 3.82 11.44
N LYS A 93 4.23 2.97 10.85
CA LYS A 93 2.80 2.99 11.14
C LYS A 93 2.51 2.85 12.65
N ALA A 94 3.16 1.92 13.32
CA ALA A 94 2.94 1.70 14.75
C ALA A 94 3.47 2.86 15.62
N GLU A 95 4.46 3.62 15.16
CA GLU A 95 4.95 4.84 15.80
C GLU A 95 3.94 5.98 15.65
N ASP A 96 3.36 6.14 14.48
CA ASP A 96 2.33 7.12 14.18
C ASP A 96 1.01 6.84 14.93
N ASP A 97 0.53 5.59 14.94
CA ASP A 97 -0.63 5.16 15.74
C ASP A 97 -0.43 5.47 17.25
N TRP A 98 0.81 5.54 17.73
CA TRP A 98 1.12 5.95 19.09
C TRP A 98 1.02 7.47 19.28
N GLU A 99 1.52 8.26 18.35
CA GLU A 99 1.47 9.72 18.42
C GLU A 99 0.02 10.21 18.36
N ASP A 100 -0.82 9.63 17.49
CA ASP A 100 -2.19 10.07 17.26
C ASP A 100 -3.20 9.49 18.26
N GLU A 101 -3.16 8.20 18.53
CA GLU A 101 -4.19 7.49 19.31
C GLU A 101 -3.71 7.04 20.70
N HIS A 102 -2.43 7.27 21.07
CA HIS A 102 -1.79 6.76 22.29
C HIS A 102 -1.94 5.24 22.49
N SER A 103 -1.91 4.48 21.39
CA SER A 103 -2.09 3.04 21.39
C SER A 103 -0.91 2.30 22.02
N LEU A 104 -1.04 1.92 23.30
CA LEU A 104 -0.02 1.12 24.01
C LEU A 104 0.32 -0.19 23.26
N LYS A 105 -0.63 -0.76 22.52
CA LYS A 105 -0.41 -1.97 21.72
C LYS A 105 0.48 -1.66 20.51
N GLY A 106 0.25 -0.52 19.82
CA GLY A 106 1.07 -0.03 18.71
C GLY A 106 2.50 0.22 19.18
N LEU A 107 2.69 0.95 20.28
CA LEU A 107 4.01 1.21 20.86
C LEU A 107 4.77 -0.08 21.21
N ALA A 108 4.11 -1.04 21.86
CA ALA A 108 4.74 -2.32 22.21
C ALA A 108 5.12 -3.12 20.95
N TYR A 109 4.28 -3.10 19.92
CA TYR A 109 4.54 -3.75 18.63
C TYR A 109 5.74 -3.12 17.92
N SER A 110 5.76 -1.79 17.76
CA SER A 110 6.87 -1.03 17.16
C SER A 110 8.19 -1.28 17.90
N TYR A 111 8.19 -1.19 19.23
CA TYR A 111 9.38 -1.45 20.05
C TYR A 111 9.94 -2.87 19.86
N LEU A 112 9.06 -3.89 19.92
CA LEU A 112 9.46 -5.28 19.78
C LEU A 112 9.94 -5.63 18.37
N LEU A 113 9.27 -5.08 17.34
CA LEU A 113 9.63 -5.27 15.94
C LEU A 113 10.92 -4.51 15.61
N GLY A 114 11.06 -3.26 16.03
CA GLY A 114 12.26 -2.44 15.87
C GLY A 114 13.49 -3.04 16.56
N LYS A 115 13.32 -3.72 17.70
CA LYS A 115 14.41 -4.48 18.35
C LYS A 115 14.88 -5.67 17.52
N LYS A 116 13.97 -6.31 16.75
CA LYS A 116 14.32 -7.41 15.83
C LYS A 116 15.02 -6.87 14.58
N CYS A 117 14.56 -5.75 14.02
CA CYS A 117 15.20 -5.07 12.90
C CYS A 117 16.65 -4.68 13.22
N ARG A 118 16.91 -4.11 14.38
CA ARG A 118 18.27 -3.75 14.84
C ARG A 118 19.22 -4.93 15.05
N LYS A 119 18.70 -6.13 15.28
CA LYS A 119 19.52 -7.34 15.48
C LYS A 119 19.96 -8.03 14.20
N LYS A 120 19.28 -7.77 13.07
CA LYS A 120 19.65 -8.29 11.75
C LYS A 120 20.11 -7.13 10.90
N PRO A 121 21.31 -7.18 10.28
CA PRO A 121 21.70 -6.19 9.30
C PRO A 121 20.66 -6.23 8.19
N LEU A 122 20.01 -5.08 7.94
CA LEU A 122 19.17 -4.89 6.79
C LEU A 122 20.06 -5.03 5.55
N LEU A 123 19.72 -5.93 4.65
CA LEU A 123 20.46 -6.17 3.41
C LEU A 123 20.57 -4.91 2.54
N TYR A 124 19.73 -3.91 2.83
CA TYR A 124 19.55 -2.68 2.05
C TYR A 124 19.61 -1.43 2.94
N ALA A 125 20.65 -1.33 3.78
CA ALA A 125 20.78 -0.27 4.80
C ALA A 125 20.66 1.16 4.22
N ASP A 126 21.24 1.41 3.04
CA ASP A 126 21.17 2.72 2.39
C ASP A 126 19.74 3.05 1.91
N LYS A 127 19.05 2.06 1.36
CA LYS A 127 17.65 2.20 0.92
C LYS A 127 16.71 2.42 2.11
N VAL A 128 16.92 1.69 3.20
CA VAL A 128 16.20 1.88 4.47
C VAL A 128 16.37 3.30 4.98
N ARG A 129 17.59 3.85 4.87
CA ARG A 129 17.85 5.23 5.29
C ARG A 129 17.12 6.25 4.41
N SER A 130 17.13 6.07 3.09
CA SER A 130 16.39 6.96 2.16
C SER A 130 14.90 6.93 2.44
N ILE A 131 14.32 5.74 2.63
CA ILE A 131 12.91 5.55 2.95
C ILE A 131 12.57 6.16 4.31
N SER A 132 13.44 6.00 5.32
CA SER A 132 13.27 6.61 6.63
C SER A 132 13.21 8.14 6.58
N LEU A 133 14.06 8.75 5.75
CA LEU A 133 14.04 10.20 5.53
C LEU A 133 12.75 10.64 4.83
N ALA A 134 12.36 9.95 3.74
CA ALA A 134 11.13 10.24 3.02
C ALA A 134 9.88 10.09 3.90
N MET A 135 9.84 9.10 4.81
CA MET A 135 8.75 8.95 5.78
C MET A 135 8.72 10.09 6.80
N GLN A 136 9.87 10.55 7.25
CA GLN A 136 9.95 11.67 8.20
C GLN A 136 9.51 12.98 7.55
N ASP A 137 9.96 13.22 6.33
CA ASP A 137 9.53 14.38 5.52
C ASP A 137 8.02 14.35 5.28
N PHE A 138 7.44 13.15 5.02
CA PHE A 138 6.00 12.97 4.86
C PHE A 138 5.21 13.34 6.12
N VAL A 139 5.60 12.84 7.30
CA VAL A 139 4.94 13.14 8.58
C VAL A 139 5.01 14.64 8.88
N ASP A 140 6.15 15.27 8.60
CA ASP A 140 6.33 16.72 8.83
C ASP A 140 5.50 17.55 7.84
N ALA A 141 5.38 17.12 6.58
CA ALA A 141 4.56 17.76 5.55
C ALA A 141 3.06 17.57 5.81
N GLU A 142 2.62 16.40 6.30
CA GLU A 142 1.24 16.15 6.68
C GLU A 142 0.78 17.08 7.81
N LYS A 143 1.65 17.32 8.81
CA LYS A 143 1.39 18.29 9.89
C LYS A 143 1.24 19.71 9.37
N GLN A 144 1.83 20.04 8.20
CA GLN A 144 1.74 21.34 7.53
C GLN A 144 0.64 21.38 6.46
N GLY A 145 -0.03 20.26 6.17
CA GLY A 145 -1.08 20.17 5.15
C GLY A 145 -0.56 20.07 3.71
N ASP A 146 0.70 19.74 3.51
CA ASP A 146 1.38 19.69 2.19
C ASP A 146 2.17 18.37 2.05
N ALA A 147 1.46 17.24 2.19
CA ALA A 147 2.07 15.92 2.17
C ALA A 147 2.52 15.52 0.76
N ASP A 148 3.83 15.40 0.56
CA ASP A 148 4.43 14.85 -0.66
C ASP A 148 4.86 13.40 -0.42
N ILE A 149 4.23 12.45 -1.16
CA ILE A 149 4.33 11.02 -0.87
C ILE A 149 5.41 10.40 -1.76
N ASP A 150 6.66 10.57 -1.38
CA ASP A 150 7.80 9.99 -2.13
C ASP A 150 8.22 8.59 -1.63
N THR A 151 7.63 8.16 -0.53
CA THR A 151 8.04 6.92 0.15
C THR A 151 7.81 5.66 -0.69
N MET A 152 6.64 5.55 -1.36
CA MET A 152 6.35 4.40 -2.22
C MET A 152 7.26 4.38 -3.45
N ALA A 153 7.61 5.55 -4.00
CA ALA A 153 8.59 5.67 -5.07
C ALA A 153 9.95 5.07 -4.66
N GLN A 154 10.42 5.39 -3.46
CA GLN A 154 11.68 4.87 -2.93
C GLN A 154 11.68 3.35 -2.74
N ILE A 155 10.53 2.75 -2.41
CA ILE A 155 10.45 1.29 -2.23
C ILE A 155 10.45 0.57 -3.55
N VAL A 156 9.66 1.04 -4.50
CA VAL A 156 9.49 0.39 -5.79
C VAL A 156 10.78 0.49 -6.61
N SER A 157 11.51 1.61 -6.54
CA SER A 157 12.80 1.79 -7.21
C SER A 157 13.95 1.15 -6.43
N CYS A 158 14.03 -0.18 -6.43
CA CYS A 158 15.00 -0.93 -5.62
C CYS A 158 16.43 -0.93 -6.18
N ARG A 159 16.65 -0.49 -7.43
CA ARG A 159 17.94 -0.48 -8.15
C ARG A 159 18.18 0.84 -8.85
N GLU A 160 19.46 1.17 -9.05
CA GLU A 160 19.92 2.30 -9.86
C GLU A 160 20.15 1.79 -11.30
N ASP A 161 19.12 1.75 -12.12
CA ASP A 161 19.16 1.27 -13.49
C ASP A 161 18.24 2.10 -14.41
N GLU A 162 18.06 1.65 -15.65
CA GLU A 162 17.26 2.33 -16.68
C GLU A 162 15.77 2.43 -16.36
N TRP A 163 15.26 1.60 -15.43
CA TRP A 163 13.85 1.57 -15.03
C TRP A 163 13.55 2.42 -13.79
N LYS A 164 14.58 2.98 -13.17
CA LYS A 164 14.46 3.73 -11.92
C LYS A 164 13.41 4.83 -12.01
N ASP A 165 13.51 5.69 -13.03
CA ASP A 165 12.62 6.84 -13.18
C ASP A 165 11.16 6.40 -13.37
N ASN A 166 10.91 5.33 -14.16
CA ASN A 166 9.57 4.77 -14.34
C ASN A 166 9.04 4.18 -13.01
N LEU A 167 9.88 3.45 -12.28
CA LEU A 167 9.51 2.87 -10.99
C LEU A 167 9.24 3.93 -9.93
N GLU A 168 10.04 5.00 -9.87
CA GLU A 168 9.81 6.12 -8.96
C GLU A 168 8.50 6.83 -9.27
N ARG A 169 8.20 7.12 -10.53
CA ARG A 169 6.94 7.74 -10.94
C ARG A 169 5.75 6.82 -10.70
N LEU A 170 5.87 5.52 -11.00
CA LEU A 170 4.84 4.52 -10.69
C LEU A 170 4.55 4.51 -9.19
N GLY A 171 5.59 4.40 -8.37
CA GLY A 171 5.46 4.38 -6.91
C GLY A 171 4.88 5.67 -6.35
N PHE A 172 5.28 6.82 -6.87
CA PHE A 172 4.74 8.12 -6.48
C PHE A 172 3.23 8.23 -6.71
N PHE A 173 2.75 7.90 -7.92
CA PHE A 173 1.31 7.96 -8.21
C PHE A 173 0.52 6.89 -7.46
N LEU A 174 1.10 5.71 -7.27
CA LEU A 174 0.50 4.65 -6.47
C LEU A 174 0.38 5.07 -4.99
N GLY A 175 1.42 5.68 -4.44
CA GLY A 175 1.40 6.23 -3.08
C GLY A 175 0.34 7.33 -2.92
N LYS A 176 0.25 8.26 -3.88
CA LYS A 176 -0.81 9.29 -3.89
C LYS A 176 -2.21 8.69 -3.97
N PHE A 177 -2.40 7.65 -4.79
CA PHE A 177 -3.67 6.94 -4.85
C PHE A 177 -4.03 6.33 -3.48
N ILE A 178 -3.10 5.61 -2.83
CA ILE A 178 -3.32 5.00 -1.53
C ILE A 178 -3.72 6.06 -0.49
N TYR A 179 -2.96 7.15 -0.40
CA TYR A 179 -3.22 8.25 0.52
C TYR A 179 -4.60 8.90 0.32
N LEU A 180 -4.96 9.19 -0.94
CA LEU A 180 -6.24 9.80 -1.26
C LEU A 180 -7.41 8.82 -1.05
N MET A 181 -7.17 7.53 -1.25
CA MET A 181 -8.17 6.49 -1.01
C MET A 181 -8.45 6.32 0.49
N ASP A 182 -7.40 6.36 1.32
CA ASP A 182 -7.50 6.38 2.77
C ASP A 182 -8.27 7.62 3.27
N ALA A 183 -7.87 8.80 2.78
CA ALA A 183 -8.56 10.04 3.09
C ALA A 183 -10.04 10.02 2.66
N TYR A 184 -10.34 9.42 1.50
CA TYR A 184 -11.70 9.26 1.02
C TYR A 184 -12.51 8.32 1.92
N GLU A 185 -11.96 7.20 2.33
CA GLU A 185 -12.63 6.23 3.21
C GLU A 185 -12.95 6.84 4.58
N ASP A 186 -11.98 7.55 5.17
CA ASP A 186 -12.02 8.01 6.56
C ASP A 186 -12.60 9.43 6.74
N VAL A 187 -12.97 10.16 5.66
CA VAL A 187 -13.37 11.57 5.74
C VAL A 187 -14.45 11.86 6.79
N GLU A 188 -15.48 11.04 6.89
CA GLU A 188 -16.57 11.24 7.86
C GLU A 188 -16.10 11.04 9.31
N GLN A 189 -15.24 10.04 9.53
CA GLN A 189 -14.70 9.74 10.83
C GLN A 189 -13.72 10.82 11.28
N ASP A 190 -12.90 11.32 10.37
CA ASP A 190 -11.93 12.38 10.63
C ASP A 190 -12.62 13.72 10.94
N ILE A 191 -13.69 14.05 10.22
CA ILE A 191 -14.51 15.22 10.52
C ILE A 191 -15.09 15.11 11.94
N LYS A 192 -15.64 13.94 12.30
CA LYS A 192 -16.22 13.70 13.63
C LYS A 192 -15.18 13.77 14.76
N LYS A 193 -13.96 13.28 14.51
CA LYS A 193 -12.83 13.31 15.46
C LYS A 193 -12.14 14.67 15.50
N GLY A 194 -12.33 15.52 14.48
CA GLY A 194 -11.61 16.79 14.33
C GLY A 194 -10.17 16.61 13.86
N THR A 195 -9.81 15.45 13.31
CA THR A 195 -8.51 15.17 12.72
C THR A 195 -8.38 15.79 11.33
N TYR A 196 -7.14 15.91 10.87
CA TYR A 196 -6.88 16.41 9.52
C TYR A 196 -7.35 15.41 8.46
N ASN A 197 -7.97 15.90 7.40
CA ASN A 197 -8.28 15.14 6.19
C ASN A 197 -8.24 16.10 4.99
N PRO A 198 -7.47 15.81 3.95
CA PRO A 198 -7.32 16.71 2.79
C PRO A 198 -8.63 16.92 2.01
N LEU A 199 -9.58 15.98 2.11
CA LEU A 199 -10.88 16.04 1.44
C LEU A 199 -11.96 16.72 2.27
N LYS A 200 -11.69 17.07 3.53
CA LYS A 200 -12.68 17.66 4.46
C LYS A 200 -13.44 18.86 3.89
N LYS A 201 -12.73 19.81 3.25
CA LYS A 201 -13.35 21.01 2.68
C LYS A 201 -14.29 20.73 1.52
N ARG A 202 -14.05 19.63 0.81
CA ARG A 202 -14.80 19.21 -0.39
C ARG A 202 -15.97 18.30 -0.04
N TYR A 203 -15.92 17.64 1.12
CA TYR A 203 -16.89 16.62 1.52
C TYR A 203 -18.33 17.15 1.58
N GLU A 204 -18.53 18.41 1.97
CA GLU A 204 -19.85 19.04 2.06
C GLU A 204 -20.31 19.66 0.72
N GLU A 205 -19.45 19.67 -0.30
CA GLU A 205 -19.75 20.27 -1.61
C GLU A 205 -20.52 19.27 -2.53
N PRO A 206 -21.47 19.76 -3.31
CA PRO A 206 -22.13 18.92 -4.33
C PRO A 206 -21.11 18.35 -5.33
N GLY A 207 -21.17 17.05 -5.61
CA GLY A 207 -20.27 16.39 -6.56
C GLY A 207 -19.01 15.79 -5.95
N PHE A 208 -18.92 15.73 -4.62
CA PHE A 208 -17.77 15.15 -3.90
C PHE A 208 -17.36 13.77 -4.43
N GLU A 209 -18.32 12.86 -4.62
CA GLU A 209 -18.05 11.50 -5.10
C GLU A 209 -17.43 11.50 -6.51
N GLU A 210 -17.97 12.29 -7.42
CA GLU A 210 -17.46 12.39 -8.78
C GLU A 210 -16.05 13.01 -8.80
N GLU A 211 -15.81 14.04 -8.01
CA GLU A 211 -14.50 14.68 -7.91
C GLU A 211 -13.45 13.73 -7.32
N CYS A 212 -13.77 13.01 -6.25
CA CYS A 212 -12.88 12.01 -5.68
C CYS A 212 -12.55 10.92 -6.70
N ARG A 213 -13.55 10.41 -7.43
CA ARG A 213 -13.34 9.43 -8.49
C ARG A 213 -12.41 9.94 -9.58
N GLN A 214 -12.59 11.20 -10.02
CA GLN A 214 -11.73 11.80 -11.04
C GLN A 214 -10.28 11.93 -10.57
N ILE A 215 -10.06 12.39 -9.34
CA ILE A 215 -8.71 12.52 -8.77
C ILE A 215 -8.04 11.14 -8.65
N LEU A 216 -8.74 10.15 -8.10
CA LEU A 216 -8.22 8.78 -7.98
C LEU A 216 -7.93 8.16 -9.34
N THR A 217 -8.81 8.40 -10.33
CA THR A 217 -8.61 7.93 -11.71
C THR A 217 -7.37 8.58 -12.34
N MET A 218 -7.13 9.87 -12.10
CA MET A 218 -5.94 10.56 -12.60
C MET A 218 -4.66 9.94 -12.02
N MET A 219 -4.61 9.66 -10.71
CA MET A 219 -3.46 9.02 -10.08
C MET A 219 -3.20 7.63 -10.68
N MET A 220 -4.24 6.80 -10.79
CA MET A 220 -4.08 5.47 -11.36
C MET A 220 -3.76 5.47 -12.86
N SER A 221 -4.24 6.44 -13.62
CA SER A 221 -3.90 6.59 -15.04
C SER A 221 -2.40 6.86 -15.24
N GLU A 222 -1.80 7.75 -14.45
CA GLU A 222 -0.37 7.99 -14.50
C GLU A 222 0.44 6.78 -13.99
N CYS A 223 0.00 6.13 -12.92
CA CYS A 223 0.61 4.90 -12.43
C CYS A 223 0.62 3.80 -13.52
N CYS A 224 -0.53 3.54 -14.15
CA CYS A 224 -0.67 2.55 -15.21
C CYS A 224 0.16 2.90 -16.46
N LYS A 225 0.27 4.17 -16.80
CA LYS A 225 1.09 4.63 -17.91
C LYS A 225 2.59 4.29 -17.70
N GLU A 226 3.11 4.50 -16.50
CA GLU A 226 4.49 4.13 -16.19
C GLU A 226 4.65 2.59 -16.15
N PHE A 227 3.67 1.87 -15.61
CA PHE A 227 3.66 0.41 -15.61
C PHE A 227 3.73 -0.19 -17.02
N GLU A 228 2.94 0.32 -17.97
CA GLU A 228 2.90 -0.21 -19.34
C GLU A 228 4.17 0.08 -20.15
N GLN A 229 5.06 0.94 -19.67
CA GLN A 229 6.37 1.17 -20.28
C GLN A 229 7.43 0.15 -19.81
N LEU A 230 7.18 -0.57 -18.71
CA LEU A 230 8.09 -1.58 -18.19
C LEU A 230 8.01 -2.88 -19.02
N PRO A 231 9.13 -3.54 -19.33
CA PRO A 231 9.16 -4.75 -20.15
C PRO A 231 8.75 -6.00 -19.37
N ILE A 232 7.63 -5.93 -18.68
CA ILE A 232 7.13 -7.02 -17.82
C ILE A 232 6.34 -8.01 -18.68
N LEU A 233 6.80 -9.26 -18.71
CA LEU A 233 6.11 -10.36 -19.39
C LEU A 233 5.53 -11.36 -18.40
N GLN A 234 6.25 -11.67 -17.31
CA GLN A 234 5.81 -12.62 -16.31
C GLN A 234 4.73 -12.02 -15.40
N ASN A 235 3.62 -12.73 -15.26
CA ASN A 235 2.50 -12.35 -14.38
C ASN A 235 1.85 -11.00 -14.73
N VAL A 236 2.06 -10.47 -15.93
CA VAL A 236 1.54 -9.16 -16.36
C VAL A 236 0.01 -9.09 -16.24
N ASP A 237 -0.71 -10.17 -16.54
CA ASP A 237 -2.18 -10.21 -16.44
C ASP A 237 -2.64 -10.05 -14.97
N ILE A 238 -1.88 -10.59 -14.01
CA ILE A 238 -2.19 -10.43 -12.58
C ILE A 238 -1.93 -9.00 -12.13
N LEU A 239 -0.79 -8.41 -12.55
CA LEU A 239 -0.46 -7.02 -12.23
C LEU A 239 -1.48 -6.05 -12.84
N ARG A 240 -1.91 -6.30 -14.08
CA ARG A 240 -2.99 -5.54 -14.72
C ARG A 240 -4.32 -5.69 -13.99
N ASN A 241 -4.71 -6.90 -13.59
CA ASN A 241 -5.91 -7.10 -12.79
C ASN A 241 -5.88 -6.24 -11.53
N ILE A 242 -4.72 -6.18 -10.82
CA ILE A 242 -4.56 -5.35 -9.63
C ILE A 242 -4.73 -3.87 -9.98
N LEU A 243 -3.95 -3.34 -10.96
CA LEU A 243 -3.88 -1.91 -11.24
C LEU A 243 -5.14 -1.36 -11.94
N TYR A 244 -5.81 -2.16 -12.77
CA TYR A 244 -6.98 -1.70 -13.54
C TYR A 244 -8.32 -2.01 -12.89
N SER A 245 -8.36 -3.02 -12.00
CA SER A 245 -9.61 -3.48 -11.41
C SER A 245 -9.53 -3.61 -9.89
N GLY A 246 -8.51 -4.26 -9.37
CA GLY A 246 -8.38 -4.58 -7.95
C GLY A 246 -8.34 -3.37 -7.03
N VAL A 247 -7.62 -2.32 -7.41
CA VAL A 247 -7.51 -1.05 -6.66
C VAL A 247 -8.85 -0.35 -6.45
N TRP A 248 -9.83 -0.61 -7.30
CA TRP A 248 -11.16 -0.01 -7.23
C TRP A 248 -12.13 -0.75 -6.31
N CYS A 249 -11.80 -1.99 -5.91
CA CYS A 249 -12.69 -2.79 -5.07
C CYS A 249 -13.07 -2.08 -3.76
N ARG A 250 -12.11 -1.41 -3.11
CA ARG A 250 -12.37 -0.69 -1.86
C ARG A 250 -13.19 0.58 -2.09
N TYR A 251 -12.89 1.34 -3.15
CA TYR A 251 -13.66 2.52 -3.53
C TYR A 251 -15.14 2.19 -3.71
N GLU A 252 -15.44 1.14 -4.48
CA GLU A 252 -16.83 0.73 -4.73
C GLU A 252 -17.57 0.32 -3.45
N ILE A 253 -16.90 -0.39 -2.53
CA ILE A 253 -17.47 -0.77 -1.24
C ILE A 253 -17.82 0.47 -0.40
N VAL A 254 -16.92 1.45 -0.34
CA VAL A 254 -17.13 2.69 0.44
C VAL A 254 -18.25 3.52 -0.17
N ARG A 255 -18.26 3.67 -1.50
CA ARG A 255 -19.31 4.38 -2.25
C ARG A 255 -20.69 3.77 -2.01
N GLU A 256 -20.83 2.45 -2.21
CA GLU A 256 -22.10 1.76 -1.98
C GLU A 256 -22.61 1.89 -0.55
N LYS A 257 -21.70 1.90 0.43
CA LYS A 257 -22.08 2.12 1.83
C LYS A 257 -22.67 3.51 2.02
N ARG A 258 -22.02 4.56 1.51
CA ARG A 258 -22.52 5.93 1.62
C ARG A 258 -23.85 6.14 0.91
N GLU A 259 -24.03 5.55 -0.27
CA GLU A 259 -25.29 5.59 -1.01
C GLU A 259 -26.43 4.97 -0.17
N LYS A 260 -26.18 3.83 0.50
CA LYS A 260 -27.16 3.17 1.37
C LYS A 260 -27.49 4.00 2.62
N ASP A 261 -26.48 4.59 3.24
CA ASP A 261 -26.65 5.40 4.45
C ASP A 261 -27.45 6.68 4.13
N SER A 262 -27.20 7.35 3.02
CA SER A 262 -27.95 8.52 2.57
C SER A 262 -29.42 8.22 2.24
N VAL A 263 -29.74 7.05 1.67
CA VAL A 263 -31.11 6.60 1.40
C VAL A 263 -31.85 6.33 2.72
N ASN A 264 -31.19 5.73 3.70
CA ASN A 264 -31.79 5.43 5.01
C ASN A 264 -32.08 6.69 5.82
N GLU A 265 -31.25 7.73 5.73
CA GLU A 265 -31.49 9.01 6.39
C GLU A 265 -32.71 9.75 5.79
N VAL A 266 -32.92 9.67 4.50
CA VAL A 266 -34.08 10.26 3.81
C VAL A 266 -35.38 9.52 4.19
N THR A 267 -35.34 8.19 4.25
CA THR A 267 -36.55 7.37 4.58
C THR A 267 -36.83 7.32 6.08
N GLY A 268 -35.86 7.56 6.95
CA GLY A 268 -36.01 7.58 8.42
C GLY A 268 -36.59 8.91 8.97
N ASN A 269 -36.57 9.99 8.19
CA ASN A 269 -37.13 11.29 8.55
C ASN A 269 -38.65 11.43 8.21
N ASP A 270 -39.25 10.44 7.55
CA ASP A 270 -40.66 10.44 7.14
C ASP A 270 -41.56 9.62 8.08
N LEU A 271 -41.10 9.23 9.27
CA LEU A 271 -41.85 8.56 10.32
C LEU A 271 -41.83 9.36 11.63
#